data_02a52c7ab95b3b0729f5b1c9a9a8e8cf
#
_entry.id   02a52c7ab95b3b0729f5b1c9a9a8e8cf
#
_cell.length_a   1.000
_cell.length_b   1.000
_cell.length_c   1.000
_cell.angle_alpha   90.00
_cell.angle_beta   90.00
_cell.angle_gamma   90.00
#
_symmetry.space_group_name_H-M   'P 1'
#
loop_
_entity.id
_entity.type
_entity.pdbx_description
1 polymer ?
#
loop_
_entity_poly.entity_id
_entity_poly.type
_entity_poly.pdbx_seq_one_letter_code
_entity_poly.pdbx_strand_id
1 'polypeptide(L)'
;MTPALKNRLTLLAIVAAAVAAGAYAWTQMRPTGPGDNFASGNGRIEATEVDVAAKLAGRVQDIAVQEGDFVTSGQLLAHMQIDTLEAVLAEAVARQQQSVAALASAQALVAQRESDKQANQAVLAQRQSELDAALRRLARSQTLVREGASSDQEVDDDRAKERSSQAAVVAAKAQVNAAQAAIDAARTQAAGARATVAAND
;
A
#
# COMPACT_ATOMS: atom_id res chain seq x y z
N MET A 1 25.61 109.79 -46.62
CA MET A 1 26.10 108.40 -46.41
C MET A 1 26.58 107.86 -47.74
N THR A 2 27.81 107.55 -47.82
CA THR A 2 28.48 107.07 -49.06
C THR A 2 28.00 105.65 -49.40
N PRO A 3 27.78 105.29 -50.69
CA PRO A 3 27.30 103.97 -51.11
C PRO A 3 28.10 102.79 -50.62
N ALA A 4 29.39 102.97 -50.32
CA ALA A 4 30.32 102.00 -49.82
C ALA A 4 30.01 101.55 -48.38
N LEU A 5 29.38 102.40 -47.56
CA LEU A 5 29.03 102.05 -46.16
C LEU A 5 27.75 101.21 -46.11
N LYS A 6 26.78 101.45 -47.04
CA LYS A 6 25.56 100.57 -47.13
C LYS A 6 25.89 99.14 -47.55
N ASN A 7 26.82 98.97 -48.53
CA ASN A 7 27.24 97.65 -49.00
C ASN A 7 27.96 96.90 -47.92
N ARG A 8 28.81 97.52 -47.08
CA ARG A 8 29.46 96.83 -45.94
C ARG A 8 28.51 96.45 -44.82
N LEU A 9 27.44 97.29 -44.56
CA LEU A 9 26.45 96.97 -43.58
C LEU A 9 25.53 95.86 -44.06
N THR A 10 25.18 95.81 -45.36
CA THR A 10 24.40 94.66 -45.90
C THR A 10 25.17 93.33 -45.91
N LEU A 11 26.47 93.41 -46.21
CA LEU A 11 27.39 92.24 -46.16
C LEU A 11 27.53 91.72 -44.73
N LEU A 12 27.67 92.59 -43.75
CA LEU A 12 27.69 92.21 -42.33
C LEU A 12 26.38 91.60 -41.85
N ALA A 13 25.23 92.16 -42.31
CA ALA A 13 23.95 91.59 -41.96
C ALA A 13 23.73 90.18 -42.57
N ILE A 14 24.18 89.96 -43.81
CA ILE A 14 24.12 88.62 -44.45
C ILE A 14 24.99 87.64 -43.74
N VAL A 15 26.20 88.02 -43.38
CA VAL A 15 27.14 87.10 -42.62
C VAL A 15 26.56 86.80 -41.23
N ALA A 16 26.02 87.85 -40.56
CA ALA A 16 25.39 87.55 -39.23
C ALA A 16 24.17 86.67 -39.35
N ALA A 17 23.34 86.79 -40.38
CA ALA A 17 22.23 85.89 -40.63
C ALA A 17 22.68 84.47 -40.99
N ALA A 18 23.77 84.33 -41.77
CA ALA A 18 24.30 83.03 -42.11
C ALA A 18 24.88 82.34 -40.89
N VAL A 19 25.60 83.08 -39.99
CA VAL A 19 26.10 82.52 -38.73
C VAL A 19 24.96 82.12 -37.78
N ALA A 20 23.92 82.97 -37.70
CA ALA A 20 22.72 82.63 -36.87
C ALA A 20 21.98 81.43 -37.40
N ALA A 21 21.82 81.32 -38.73
CA ALA A 21 21.21 80.15 -39.37
C ALA A 21 22.05 78.86 -39.18
N GLY A 22 23.39 78.96 -39.29
CA GLY A 22 24.31 77.89 -39.04
C GLY A 22 24.31 77.39 -37.56
N ALA A 23 24.27 78.36 -36.63
CA ALA A 23 24.14 78.06 -35.22
C ALA A 23 22.80 77.39 -34.86
N TYR A 24 21.73 77.85 -35.47
CA TYR A 24 20.40 77.25 -35.30
C TYR A 24 20.31 75.84 -35.89
N ALA A 25 20.83 75.66 -37.12
CA ALA A 25 20.92 74.33 -37.72
C ALA A 25 21.78 73.39 -36.89
N TRP A 26 22.90 73.83 -36.31
CA TRP A 26 23.73 73.06 -35.43
C TRP A 26 23.01 72.63 -34.15
N THR A 27 22.21 73.49 -33.54
CA THR A 27 21.41 73.12 -32.35
C THR A 27 20.29 72.13 -32.66
N GLN A 28 19.69 72.22 -33.86
CA GLN A 28 18.66 71.29 -34.32
C GLN A 28 19.22 69.90 -34.72
N MET A 29 20.47 69.91 -35.22
CA MET A 29 21.13 68.62 -35.61
C MET A 29 21.82 67.93 -34.45
N ARG A 30 21.82 68.50 -33.24
CA ARG A 30 22.31 67.79 -32.08
C ARG A 30 21.34 66.66 -31.72
N PRO A 31 21.78 65.41 -31.67
CA PRO A 31 20.88 64.32 -31.28
C PRO A 31 20.37 64.56 -29.85
N THR A 32 19.07 64.68 -29.68
CA THR A 32 18.36 64.79 -28.39
C THR A 32 18.17 63.41 -27.81
N GLY A 33 19.27 62.67 -27.70
CA GLY A 33 19.26 61.35 -27.05
C GLY A 33 19.65 61.47 -25.57
N PRO A 34 19.27 60.56 -24.75
CA PRO A 34 19.81 60.40 -23.40
C PRO A 34 21.34 60.24 -23.57
N GLY A 35 22.16 61.10 -22.89
CA GLY A 35 23.59 61.16 -23.04
C GLY A 35 24.29 59.82 -22.90
N ASP A 36 25.60 59.77 -23.25
CA ASP A 36 26.46 58.56 -23.33
C ASP A 36 26.51 57.71 -22.04
N ASN A 37 25.89 58.21 -20.97
CA ASN A 37 25.80 57.51 -19.69
C ASN A 37 24.56 56.61 -19.53
N PHE A 38 23.70 56.49 -20.55
CA PHE A 38 22.53 55.64 -20.53
C PHE A 38 22.70 54.50 -21.52
N ALA A 39 22.80 53.28 -20.98
CA ALA A 39 22.69 52.04 -21.75
C ALA A 39 21.21 51.75 -21.99
N SER A 40 20.75 51.74 -23.22
CA SER A 40 19.43 51.30 -23.60
C SER A 40 19.50 49.83 -24.04
N GLY A 41 18.79 48.96 -23.37
CA GLY A 41 18.62 47.57 -23.74
C GLY A 41 17.13 47.21 -23.87
N ASN A 42 16.79 46.40 -24.84
CA ASN A 42 15.48 45.81 -24.94
C ASN A 42 15.41 44.61 -23.97
N GLY A 43 15.28 44.90 -22.67
CA GLY A 43 15.03 43.90 -21.65
C GLY A 43 13.55 43.49 -21.63
N ARG A 44 13.26 42.20 -21.76
CA ARG A 44 11.95 41.65 -21.49
C ARG A 44 12.00 41.03 -20.09
N ILE A 45 11.14 41.49 -19.22
CA ILE A 45 10.97 40.82 -17.92
C ILE A 45 10.06 39.62 -18.16
N GLU A 46 10.63 38.42 -18.05
CA GLU A 46 9.88 37.18 -18.14
C GLU A 46 9.75 36.62 -16.73
N ALA A 47 8.53 36.32 -16.33
CA ALA A 47 8.25 35.53 -15.13
C ALA A 47 7.97 34.08 -15.54
N THR A 48 8.51 33.15 -14.82
CA THR A 48 8.14 31.74 -14.98
C THR A 48 6.83 31.51 -14.26
N GLU A 49 5.78 31.17 -14.99
CA GLU A 49 4.50 30.76 -14.43
C GLU A 49 4.63 29.30 -13.94
N VAL A 50 4.21 29.07 -12.72
CA VAL A 50 4.20 27.74 -12.10
C VAL A 50 2.78 27.41 -11.68
N ASP A 51 2.19 26.44 -12.36
CA ASP A 51 0.87 25.92 -12.02
C ASP A 51 0.95 25.04 -10.78
N VAL A 52 0.15 25.35 -9.76
CA VAL A 52 -0.02 24.52 -8.57
C VAL A 52 -1.28 23.69 -8.73
N ALA A 53 -1.11 22.39 -8.98
CA ALA A 53 -2.23 21.47 -9.18
C ALA A 53 -2.28 20.43 -8.06
N ALA A 54 -3.50 20.03 -7.69
CA ALA A 54 -3.70 18.91 -6.77
C ALA A 54 -3.32 17.58 -7.45
N LYS A 55 -2.63 16.68 -6.72
CA LYS A 55 -2.25 15.36 -7.22
C LYS A 55 -3.46 14.45 -7.51
N LEU A 56 -4.54 14.63 -6.76
CA LEU A 56 -5.81 13.91 -6.95
C LEU A 56 -6.90 14.91 -7.27
N ALA A 57 -7.80 14.53 -8.19
CA ALA A 57 -8.98 15.32 -8.48
C ALA A 57 -9.90 15.40 -7.27
N GLY A 58 -10.42 16.58 -6.97
CA GLY A 58 -11.30 16.78 -5.83
C GLY A 58 -11.95 18.16 -5.86
N ARG A 59 -12.81 18.43 -4.89
CA ARG A 59 -13.43 19.73 -4.69
C ARG A 59 -12.55 20.55 -3.74
N VAL A 60 -12.33 21.83 -4.09
CA VAL A 60 -11.72 22.78 -3.17
C VAL A 60 -12.74 23.13 -2.09
N GLN A 61 -12.35 23.00 -0.84
CA GLN A 61 -13.15 23.38 0.32
C GLN A 61 -12.97 24.86 0.64
N ASP A 62 -11.72 25.33 0.65
CA ASP A 62 -11.35 26.67 1.05
C ASP A 62 -10.05 27.09 0.35
N ILE A 63 -9.93 28.39 0.04
CA ILE A 63 -8.74 29.00 -0.51
C ILE A 63 -8.23 30.01 0.51
N ALA A 64 -7.00 29.79 1.00
CA ALA A 64 -6.41 30.57 2.10
C ALA A 64 -5.66 31.83 1.64
N VAL A 65 -5.49 32.04 0.34
CA VAL A 65 -4.75 33.17 -0.27
C VAL A 65 -5.59 33.89 -1.28
N GLN A 66 -5.26 35.15 -1.55
CA GLN A 66 -5.93 35.97 -2.55
C GLN A 66 -5.00 36.29 -3.72
N GLU A 67 -5.58 36.68 -4.84
CA GLU A 67 -4.82 37.14 -6.01
C GLU A 67 -3.98 38.38 -5.68
N GLY A 68 -2.69 38.31 -5.97
CA GLY A 68 -1.71 39.33 -5.63
C GLY A 68 -0.92 39.10 -4.34
N ASP A 69 -1.26 38.07 -3.55
CA ASP A 69 -0.52 37.75 -2.34
C ASP A 69 0.85 37.14 -2.64
N PHE A 70 1.84 37.51 -1.84
CA PHE A 70 3.15 36.85 -1.87
C PHE A 70 3.10 35.55 -1.07
N VAL A 71 3.49 34.46 -1.71
CA VAL A 71 3.50 33.12 -1.09
C VAL A 71 4.93 32.58 -0.97
N THR A 72 5.17 31.77 0.02
CA THR A 72 6.45 31.13 0.27
C THR A 72 6.34 29.62 0.05
N SER A 73 7.48 28.97 -0.22
CA SER A 73 7.53 27.52 -0.36
C SER A 73 7.05 26.82 0.92
N GLY A 74 6.09 25.90 0.78
CA GLY A 74 5.47 25.18 1.91
C GLY A 74 4.26 25.89 2.53
N GLN A 75 3.89 27.09 2.04
CA GLN A 75 2.69 27.80 2.50
C GLN A 75 1.43 27.09 2.02
N LEU A 76 0.44 27.00 2.91
CA LEU A 76 -0.88 26.47 2.59
C LEU A 76 -1.63 27.46 1.70
N LEU A 77 -2.03 27.01 0.52
CA LEU A 77 -2.77 27.84 -0.47
C LEU A 77 -4.25 27.55 -0.48
N ALA A 78 -4.63 26.27 -0.36
CA ALA A 78 -6.01 25.84 -0.39
C ALA A 78 -6.19 24.51 0.38
N HIS A 79 -7.39 24.29 0.89
CA HIS A 79 -7.82 23.01 1.42
C HIS A 79 -8.70 22.28 0.40
N MET A 80 -8.43 21.00 0.23
CA MET A 80 -9.29 20.11 -0.56
C MET A 80 -10.29 19.41 0.34
N GLN A 81 -11.53 19.22 -0.14
CA GLN A 81 -12.53 18.40 0.55
C GLN A 81 -12.10 16.92 0.48
N ILE A 82 -11.89 16.30 1.64
CA ILE A 82 -11.36 14.94 1.75
C ILE A 82 -12.37 13.91 2.27
N ASP A 83 -13.63 14.28 2.50
CA ASP A 83 -14.66 13.41 3.11
C ASP A 83 -14.82 12.08 2.37
N THR A 84 -14.75 12.10 1.03
CA THR A 84 -14.82 10.87 0.22
C THR A 84 -13.58 10.01 0.36
N LEU A 85 -12.40 10.61 0.51
CA LEU A 85 -11.14 9.88 0.73
C LEU A 85 -11.11 9.28 2.13
N GLU A 86 -11.60 10.00 3.13
CA GLU A 86 -11.74 9.50 4.50
C GLU A 86 -12.72 8.32 4.58
N ALA A 87 -13.86 8.40 3.86
CA ALA A 87 -14.80 7.29 3.77
C ALA A 87 -14.18 6.05 3.10
N VAL A 88 -13.43 6.23 1.99
CA VAL A 88 -12.71 5.13 1.31
C VAL A 88 -11.63 4.56 2.22
N LEU A 89 -10.89 5.38 2.95
CA LEU A 89 -9.89 4.93 3.92
C LEU A 89 -10.54 4.11 5.04
N ALA A 90 -11.65 4.61 5.60
CA ALA A 90 -12.40 3.90 6.65
C ALA A 90 -12.92 2.55 6.15
N GLU A 91 -13.42 2.48 4.91
CA GLU A 91 -13.83 1.22 4.28
C GLU A 91 -12.65 0.25 4.11
N ALA A 92 -11.51 0.72 3.63
CA ALA A 92 -10.31 -0.10 3.47
C ALA A 92 -9.82 -0.67 4.82
N VAL A 93 -9.77 0.18 5.86
CA VAL A 93 -9.41 -0.24 7.23
C VAL A 93 -10.40 -1.28 7.76
N ALA A 94 -11.71 -1.10 7.54
CA ALA A 94 -12.73 -2.08 7.96
C ALA A 94 -12.57 -3.42 7.23
N ARG A 95 -12.27 -3.41 5.92
CA ARG A 95 -11.98 -4.63 5.14
C ARG A 95 -10.73 -5.35 5.64
N GLN A 96 -9.66 -4.60 5.94
CA GLN A 96 -8.46 -5.18 6.52
C GLN A 96 -8.77 -5.84 7.87
N GLN A 97 -9.46 -5.16 8.78
CA GLN A 97 -9.86 -5.72 10.08
C GLN A 97 -10.71 -6.99 9.92
N GLN A 98 -11.66 -7.00 8.97
CA GLN A 98 -12.45 -8.19 8.65
C GLN A 98 -11.58 -9.36 8.18
N SER A 99 -10.60 -9.11 7.31
CA SER A 99 -9.70 -10.16 6.82
C SER A 99 -8.80 -10.72 7.94
N VAL A 100 -8.32 -9.87 8.84
CA VAL A 100 -7.54 -10.29 10.02
C VAL A 100 -8.40 -11.16 10.96
N ALA A 101 -9.66 -10.78 11.20
CA ALA A 101 -10.57 -11.57 12.01
C ALA A 101 -10.89 -12.93 11.36
N ALA A 102 -11.04 -12.97 10.03
CA ALA A 102 -11.23 -14.21 9.28
C ALA A 102 -9.99 -15.12 9.38
N LEU A 103 -8.79 -14.57 9.32
CA LEU A 103 -7.55 -15.35 9.54
C LEU A 103 -7.49 -15.91 10.96
N ALA A 104 -7.82 -15.11 11.97
CA ALA A 104 -7.81 -15.56 13.37
C ALA A 104 -8.81 -16.73 13.59
N SER A 105 -10.01 -16.64 13.00
CA SER A 105 -11.02 -17.73 13.07
C SER A 105 -10.54 -19.00 12.35
N ALA A 106 -9.89 -18.88 11.19
CA ALA A 106 -9.32 -20.03 10.48
C ALA A 106 -8.18 -20.69 11.27
N GLN A 107 -7.33 -19.91 11.95
CA GLN A 107 -6.28 -20.44 12.83
C GLN A 107 -6.86 -21.15 14.05
N ALA A 108 -7.93 -20.62 14.66
CA ALA A 108 -8.63 -21.28 15.76
C ALA A 108 -9.23 -22.63 15.33
N LEU A 109 -9.76 -22.70 14.09
CA LEU A 109 -10.22 -23.97 13.51
C LEU A 109 -9.09 -24.99 13.38
N VAL A 110 -7.89 -24.59 12.94
CA VAL A 110 -6.72 -25.49 12.89
C VAL A 110 -6.42 -26.04 14.28
N ALA A 111 -6.36 -25.18 15.30
CA ALA A 111 -6.10 -25.61 16.69
C ALA A 111 -7.17 -26.59 17.21
N GLN A 112 -8.45 -26.35 16.88
CA GLN A 112 -9.53 -27.28 17.20
C GLN A 112 -9.30 -28.65 16.55
N ARG A 113 -8.97 -28.70 15.24
CA ARG A 113 -8.73 -29.98 14.54
C ARG A 113 -7.51 -30.72 15.07
N GLU A 114 -6.47 -29.98 15.49
CA GLU A 114 -5.29 -30.58 16.16
C GLU A 114 -5.68 -31.24 17.50
N SER A 115 -6.55 -30.62 18.28
CA SER A 115 -7.10 -31.18 19.50
C SER A 115 -7.98 -32.43 19.24
N ASP A 116 -8.83 -32.39 18.18
CA ASP A 116 -9.61 -33.55 17.75
C ASP A 116 -8.71 -34.75 17.38
N LYS A 117 -7.62 -34.50 16.64
CA LYS A 117 -6.62 -35.54 16.32
C LYS A 117 -5.99 -36.12 17.59
N GLN A 118 -5.65 -35.28 18.55
CA GLN A 118 -5.05 -35.72 19.81
C GLN A 118 -6.03 -36.60 20.60
N ALA A 119 -7.33 -36.27 20.64
CA ALA A 119 -8.36 -37.11 21.23
C ALA A 119 -8.47 -38.46 20.52
N ASN A 120 -8.45 -38.50 19.18
CA ASN A 120 -8.50 -39.74 18.41
C ASN A 120 -7.22 -40.59 18.61
N GLN A 121 -6.06 -39.98 18.82
CA GLN A 121 -4.82 -40.70 19.18
C GLN A 121 -4.92 -41.37 20.57
N ALA A 122 -5.54 -40.71 21.54
CA ALA A 122 -5.80 -41.29 22.85
C ALA A 122 -6.73 -42.52 22.76
N VAL A 123 -7.79 -42.43 21.92
CA VAL A 123 -8.67 -43.56 21.63
C VAL A 123 -7.89 -44.73 20.97
N LEU A 124 -7.04 -44.40 19.99
CA LEU A 124 -6.19 -45.42 19.35
C LEU A 124 -5.28 -46.12 20.38
N ALA A 125 -4.63 -45.38 21.28
CA ALA A 125 -3.81 -45.93 22.33
C ALA A 125 -4.60 -46.83 23.27
N GLN A 126 -5.84 -46.45 23.62
CA GLN A 126 -6.75 -47.34 24.40
C GLN A 126 -7.03 -48.65 23.66
N ARG A 127 -7.41 -48.60 22.37
CA ARG A 127 -7.71 -49.81 21.56
C ARG A 127 -6.49 -50.71 21.40
N GLN A 128 -5.28 -50.11 21.28
CA GLN A 128 -4.03 -50.90 21.27
C GLN A 128 -3.79 -51.65 22.59
N SER A 129 -4.07 -51.01 23.74
CA SER A 129 -3.98 -51.65 25.05
C SER A 129 -5.01 -52.77 25.22
N GLU A 130 -6.24 -52.58 24.68
CA GLU A 130 -7.27 -53.63 24.68
C GLU A 130 -6.86 -54.82 23.81
N LEU A 131 -6.30 -54.60 22.62
CA LEU A 131 -5.76 -55.66 21.75
C LEU A 131 -4.62 -56.43 22.45
N ASP A 132 -3.72 -55.71 23.08
CA ASP A 132 -2.57 -56.26 23.77
C ASP A 132 -3.02 -57.18 24.96
N ALA A 133 -4.06 -56.77 25.68
CA ALA A 133 -4.69 -57.60 26.70
C ALA A 133 -5.36 -58.86 26.11
N ALA A 134 -6.07 -58.73 24.96
CA ALA A 134 -6.68 -59.86 24.28
C ALA A 134 -5.65 -60.86 23.75
N LEU A 135 -4.54 -60.38 23.20
CA LEU A 135 -3.41 -61.23 22.75
C LEU A 135 -2.80 -62.01 23.90
N ARG A 136 -2.55 -61.36 25.05
CA ARG A 136 -2.02 -62.03 26.23
C ARG A 136 -3.01 -63.07 26.78
N ARG A 137 -4.31 -62.78 26.73
CA ARG A 137 -5.35 -63.72 27.17
C ARG A 137 -5.41 -64.93 26.25
N LEU A 138 -5.45 -64.75 24.93
CA LEU A 138 -5.41 -65.82 23.94
C LEU A 138 -4.17 -66.70 24.10
N ALA A 139 -3.00 -66.12 24.33
CA ALA A 139 -1.78 -66.91 24.55
C ALA A 139 -1.86 -67.77 25.80
N ARG A 140 -2.50 -67.26 26.88
CA ARG A 140 -2.70 -68.05 28.10
C ARG A 140 -3.67 -69.22 27.91
N SER A 141 -4.86 -68.95 27.30
CA SER A 141 -5.87 -70.02 27.07
C SER A 141 -5.35 -71.11 26.15
N GLN A 142 -4.55 -70.77 25.11
CA GLN A 142 -3.89 -71.70 24.23
C GLN A 142 -2.88 -72.59 25.00
N THR A 143 -2.21 -72.06 26.00
CA THR A 143 -1.29 -72.87 26.86
C THR A 143 -2.07 -73.78 27.78
N LEU A 144 -3.11 -73.28 28.44
CA LEU A 144 -3.94 -74.06 29.37
C LEU A 144 -4.71 -75.20 28.67
N VAL A 145 -5.18 -75.05 27.43
CA VAL A 145 -5.75 -76.12 26.65
C VAL A 145 -4.74 -77.22 26.38
N ARG A 146 -3.50 -76.89 26.04
CA ARG A 146 -2.41 -77.89 25.85
C ARG A 146 -2.10 -78.63 27.12
N GLU A 147 -2.33 -78.03 28.28
CA GLU A 147 -2.13 -78.65 29.62
C GLU A 147 -3.38 -79.36 30.15
N GLY A 148 -4.49 -79.36 29.36
CA GLY A 148 -5.74 -79.97 29.75
C GLY A 148 -6.54 -79.20 30.80
N ALA A 149 -6.18 -77.87 31.03
CA ALA A 149 -6.76 -77.04 32.09
C ALA A 149 -7.76 -75.97 31.57
N SER A 150 -8.11 -76.03 30.25
CA SER A 150 -9.12 -75.16 29.62
C SER A 150 -9.80 -75.85 28.44
N SER A 151 -10.90 -75.35 27.92
CA SER A 151 -11.65 -75.84 26.77
C SER A 151 -11.21 -75.26 25.47
N ASP A 152 -11.40 -75.99 24.35
CA ASP A 152 -11.24 -75.43 22.98
C ASP A 152 -12.16 -74.29 22.72
N GLN A 153 -13.37 -74.28 23.30
CA GLN A 153 -14.31 -73.17 23.16
C GLN A 153 -13.78 -71.87 23.75
N GLU A 154 -13.07 -71.89 24.89
CA GLU A 154 -12.48 -70.71 25.48
C GLU A 154 -11.38 -70.12 24.58
N VAL A 155 -10.58 -70.96 23.92
CA VAL A 155 -9.58 -70.50 22.92
C VAL A 155 -10.26 -69.84 21.71
N ASP A 156 -11.38 -70.40 21.22
CA ASP A 156 -12.12 -69.86 20.10
C ASP A 156 -12.78 -68.52 20.45
N ASP A 157 -13.30 -68.38 21.67
CA ASP A 157 -13.87 -67.11 22.18
C ASP A 157 -12.78 -66.04 22.32
N ASP A 158 -11.61 -66.38 22.86
CA ASP A 158 -10.49 -65.46 23.00
C ASP A 158 -9.87 -65.08 21.64
N ARG A 159 -9.87 -65.99 20.66
CA ARG A 159 -9.49 -65.69 19.28
C ARG A 159 -10.46 -64.76 18.59
N ALA A 160 -11.77 -64.90 18.83
CA ALA A 160 -12.79 -64.02 18.35
C ALA A 160 -12.62 -62.62 18.96
N LYS A 161 -12.33 -62.53 20.25
CA LYS A 161 -12.05 -61.28 20.96
C LYS A 161 -10.79 -60.57 20.42
N GLU A 162 -9.69 -61.30 20.19
CA GLU A 162 -8.49 -60.77 19.56
C GLU A 162 -8.79 -60.15 18.20
N ARG A 163 -9.46 -60.90 17.30
CA ARG A 163 -9.85 -60.39 15.97
C ARG A 163 -10.73 -59.11 16.05
N SER A 164 -11.70 -59.11 16.98
CA SER A 164 -12.53 -57.96 17.23
C SER A 164 -11.72 -56.76 17.70
N SER A 165 -10.79 -56.93 18.63
CA SER A 165 -9.91 -55.87 19.14
C SER A 165 -8.94 -55.38 18.06
N GLN A 166 -8.41 -56.25 17.21
CA GLN A 166 -7.59 -55.91 16.05
C GLN A 166 -8.39 -55.01 15.05
N ALA A 167 -9.63 -55.40 14.76
CA ALA A 167 -10.51 -54.55 13.89
C ALA A 167 -10.77 -53.19 14.52
N ALA A 168 -10.95 -53.10 15.83
CA ALA A 168 -11.15 -51.83 16.54
C ALA A 168 -9.91 -50.93 16.45
N VAL A 169 -8.68 -51.47 16.51
CA VAL A 169 -7.44 -50.72 16.30
C VAL A 169 -7.35 -50.18 14.88
N VAL A 170 -7.71 -50.98 13.87
CA VAL A 170 -7.73 -50.53 12.46
C VAL A 170 -8.72 -49.39 12.27
N ALA A 171 -9.92 -49.50 12.84
CA ALA A 171 -10.93 -48.45 12.80
C ALA A 171 -10.46 -47.15 13.48
N ALA A 172 -9.87 -47.24 14.68
CA ALA A 172 -9.33 -46.07 15.39
C ALA A 172 -8.17 -45.39 14.61
N LYS A 173 -7.29 -46.20 13.97
CA LYS A 173 -6.24 -45.68 13.11
C LYS A 173 -6.81 -44.91 11.89
N ALA A 174 -7.88 -45.40 11.30
CA ALA A 174 -8.56 -44.68 10.20
C ALA A 174 -9.15 -43.35 10.68
N GLN A 175 -9.66 -43.28 11.92
CA GLN A 175 -10.16 -42.02 12.50
C GLN A 175 -9.00 -41.01 12.71
N VAL A 176 -7.83 -41.46 13.17
CA VAL A 176 -6.64 -40.55 13.26
C VAL A 176 -6.24 -40.03 11.89
N ASN A 177 -6.25 -40.88 10.85
CA ASN A 177 -5.94 -40.43 9.48
C ASN A 177 -6.98 -39.43 8.94
N ALA A 178 -8.24 -39.66 9.21
CA ALA A 178 -9.31 -38.71 8.84
C ALA A 178 -9.15 -37.37 9.56
N ALA A 179 -8.81 -37.38 10.85
CA ALA A 179 -8.52 -36.15 11.60
C ALA A 179 -7.29 -35.42 11.04
N GLN A 180 -6.24 -36.12 10.59
CA GLN A 180 -5.11 -35.52 9.93
C GLN A 180 -5.53 -34.81 8.62
N ALA A 181 -6.33 -35.45 7.78
CA ALA A 181 -6.84 -34.84 6.56
C ALA A 181 -7.68 -33.56 6.86
N ALA A 182 -8.46 -33.58 7.95
CA ALA A 182 -9.21 -32.41 8.39
C ALA A 182 -8.30 -31.24 8.83
N ILE A 183 -7.15 -31.53 9.46
CA ILE A 183 -6.13 -30.52 9.80
C ILE A 183 -5.56 -29.90 8.51
N ASP A 184 -5.22 -30.73 7.53
CA ASP A 184 -4.60 -30.26 6.30
C ASP A 184 -5.57 -29.37 5.50
N ALA A 185 -6.86 -29.70 5.49
CA ALA A 185 -7.91 -28.87 4.92
C ALA A 185 -8.04 -27.53 5.68
N ALA A 186 -8.05 -27.54 7.01
CA ALA A 186 -8.12 -26.32 7.82
C ALA A 186 -6.89 -25.42 7.62
N ARG A 187 -5.70 -26.00 7.48
CA ARG A 187 -4.46 -25.27 7.18
C ARG A 187 -4.51 -24.61 5.81
N THR A 188 -5.05 -25.28 4.81
CA THR A 188 -5.26 -24.71 3.48
C THR A 188 -6.22 -23.50 3.55
N GLN A 189 -7.30 -23.62 4.33
CA GLN A 189 -8.23 -22.50 4.57
C GLN A 189 -7.54 -21.32 5.26
N ALA A 190 -6.72 -21.57 6.29
CA ALA A 190 -5.95 -20.53 6.98
C ALA A 190 -4.91 -19.86 6.06
N ALA A 191 -4.28 -20.62 5.15
CA ALA A 191 -3.40 -20.08 4.15
C ALA A 191 -4.13 -19.15 3.16
N GLY A 192 -5.34 -19.52 2.72
CA GLY A 192 -6.19 -18.66 1.90
C GLY A 192 -6.58 -17.36 2.61
N ALA A 193 -6.98 -17.45 3.89
CA ALA A 193 -7.30 -16.27 4.70
C ALA A 193 -6.07 -15.35 4.87
N ARG A 194 -4.87 -15.91 5.04
CA ARG A 194 -3.61 -15.13 5.10
C ARG A 194 -3.33 -14.40 3.80
N ALA A 195 -3.54 -15.04 2.65
CA ALA A 195 -3.39 -14.40 1.35
C ALA A 195 -4.38 -13.24 1.16
N THR A 196 -5.61 -13.35 1.68
CA THR A 196 -6.59 -12.27 1.66
C THR A 196 -6.15 -11.07 2.52
N VAL A 197 -5.55 -11.31 3.69
CA VAL A 197 -4.97 -10.21 4.50
C VAL A 197 -3.87 -9.50 3.72
N ALA A 198 -2.94 -10.23 3.12
CA ALA A 198 -1.85 -9.65 2.32
C ALA A 198 -2.33 -8.90 1.05
N ALA A 199 -3.52 -9.19 0.56
CA ALA A 199 -4.11 -8.48 -0.59
C ALA A 199 -4.84 -7.19 -0.16
N ASN A 200 -5.19 -7.06 1.13
CA ASN A 200 -5.89 -5.90 1.69
C ASN A 200 -4.95 -4.96 2.47
N ASP A 201 -3.66 -5.29 2.59
CA ASP A 201 -2.59 -4.43 3.12
C ASP A 201 -2.03 -3.51 2.00
#